data_2ec23c05a79eea9f688ec6fc38d98382
#
_entry.id   2ec23c05a79eea9f688ec6fc38d98382
#
_cell.length_a   1.000
_cell.length_b   1.000
_cell.length_c   1.000
_cell.angle_alpha   90.00
_cell.angle_beta   90.00
_cell.angle_gamma   90.00
#
_symmetry.space_group_name_H-M   'P 1'
#
loop_
_entity.id
_entity.type
_entity.pdbx_description
1 polymer ?
#
loop_
_entity_poly.entity_id
_entity_poly.type
_entity_poly.pdbx_seq_one_letter_code
_entity_poly.pdbx_strand_id
1 'polypeptide(L)'
;KDAYSFHTSQEDLERYYQICYDAYNRIFARAGIPEVVTVASDSGMMGGSLSHEYMLLTPIGEDSIAICSDCDYRANMEAAESVIENTKDAADEPLTKVHTPNIHTIEEICDFLHSPLEKSCKAVVYQKNMTDDFVVIFIRGDLDVNETKLTNYLGEEVHPAVITSDCGL
;
A
#
# COMPACT_ATOMS: atom_id res chain seq x y z
N LYS A 1 4.41 -26.43 -6.48
CA LYS A 1 3.47 -25.37 -6.84
C LYS A 1 2.08 -25.73 -6.30
N ASP A 2 1.35 -24.76 -5.75
CA ASP A 2 -0.04 -24.89 -5.32
C ASP A 2 -0.27 -26.00 -4.29
N ALA A 3 0.32 -25.86 -3.10
CA ALA A 3 0.14 -26.79 -1.99
C ALA A 3 -0.94 -26.24 -1.04
N TYR A 4 -1.93 -27.06 -0.78
CA TYR A 4 -3.03 -26.74 0.15
C TYR A 4 -3.02 -27.74 1.31
N SER A 5 -3.33 -27.24 2.51
CA SER A 5 -3.47 -28.06 3.72
C SER A 5 -4.80 -27.78 4.42
N PHE A 6 -5.32 -28.77 5.12
CA PHE A 6 -6.56 -28.66 5.87
C PHE A 6 -6.29 -29.02 7.33
N HIS A 7 -6.82 -28.23 8.25
CA HIS A 7 -6.50 -28.30 9.66
C HIS A 7 -7.77 -28.40 10.53
N THR A 8 -7.64 -29.04 11.66
CA THR A 8 -8.76 -29.24 12.60
C THR A 8 -8.88 -28.11 13.62
N SER A 9 -7.85 -27.29 13.75
CA SER A 9 -7.83 -26.13 14.64
C SER A 9 -6.90 -25.04 14.11
N GLN A 10 -7.04 -23.83 14.64
CA GLN A 10 -6.17 -22.71 14.36
C GLN A 10 -4.72 -23.01 14.78
N GLU A 11 -4.53 -23.61 15.94
CA GLU A 11 -3.20 -23.99 16.45
C GLU A 11 -2.47 -24.99 15.52
N ASP A 12 -3.22 -25.94 14.97
CA ASP A 12 -2.63 -26.90 14.02
C ASP A 12 -2.24 -26.21 12.71
N LEU A 13 -3.06 -25.28 12.23
CA LEU A 13 -2.74 -24.43 11.06
C LEU A 13 -1.45 -23.61 11.30
N GLU A 14 -1.37 -22.90 12.41
CA GLU A 14 -0.22 -22.06 12.76
C GLU A 14 1.07 -22.89 12.89
N ARG A 15 0.98 -24.04 13.54
CA ARG A 15 2.10 -24.99 13.64
C ARG A 15 2.57 -25.46 12.27
N TYR A 16 1.65 -25.79 11.37
CA TYR A 16 1.98 -26.24 10.03
C TYR A 16 2.52 -25.12 9.17
N TYR A 17 1.98 -23.92 9.31
CA TYR A 17 2.48 -22.71 8.65
C TYR A 17 3.97 -22.49 9.01
N GLN A 18 4.33 -22.59 10.27
CA GLN A 18 5.73 -22.46 10.71
C GLN A 18 6.64 -23.55 10.11
N ILE A 19 6.15 -24.78 9.99
CA ILE A 19 6.90 -25.86 9.35
C ILE A 19 7.16 -25.54 7.87
N CYS A 20 6.17 -24.99 7.16
CA CYS A 20 6.32 -24.56 5.78
C CYS A 20 7.29 -23.38 5.66
N TYR A 21 7.19 -22.39 6.54
CA TYR A 21 8.10 -21.26 6.61
C TYR A 21 9.57 -21.72 6.78
N ASP A 22 9.84 -22.61 7.70
CA ASP A 22 11.16 -23.18 7.92
C ASP A 22 11.64 -24.03 6.73
N ALA A 23 10.70 -24.70 6.06
CA ALA A 23 11.02 -25.48 4.86
C ALA A 23 11.47 -24.57 3.70
N TYR A 24 10.77 -23.46 3.45
CA TYR A 24 11.18 -22.48 2.45
C TYR A 24 12.56 -21.88 2.74
N ASN A 25 12.84 -21.51 3.98
CA ASN A 25 14.17 -21.03 4.38
C ASN A 25 15.26 -22.04 4.05
N ARG A 26 15.03 -23.33 4.32
CA ARG A 26 15.98 -24.39 3.98
C ARG A 26 16.11 -24.60 2.46
N ILE A 27 15.01 -24.46 1.70
CA ILE A 27 15.02 -24.59 0.25
C ILE A 27 15.91 -23.51 -0.37
N PHE A 28 15.72 -22.24 -0.03
CA PHE A 28 16.51 -21.16 -0.58
C PHE A 28 17.99 -21.22 -0.15
N ALA A 29 18.26 -21.56 1.09
CA ALA A 29 19.63 -21.80 1.55
C ALA A 29 20.33 -22.92 0.76
N ARG A 30 19.63 -24.04 0.49
CA ARG A 30 20.16 -25.17 -0.29
C ARG A 30 20.28 -24.85 -1.79
N ALA A 31 19.43 -23.98 -2.30
CA ALA A 31 19.50 -23.49 -3.69
C ALA A 31 20.70 -22.54 -3.91
N GLY A 32 21.36 -22.10 -2.84
CA GLY A 32 22.49 -21.18 -2.92
C GLY A 32 22.07 -19.74 -3.25
N ILE A 33 20.89 -19.32 -2.79
CA ILE A 33 20.34 -17.97 -3.00
C ILE A 33 20.18 -17.29 -1.62
N PRO A 34 21.30 -16.87 -0.99
CA PRO A 34 21.26 -16.29 0.35
C PRO A 34 20.66 -14.87 0.42
N GLU A 35 20.51 -14.23 -0.73
CA GLU A 35 19.94 -12.88 -0.85
C GLU A 35 18.40 -12.86 -0.75
N VAL A 36 17.77 -14.03 -0.67
CA VAL A 36 16.33 -14.12 -0.45
C VAL A 36 16.00 -13.73 0.99
N VAL A 37 15.08 -12.78 1.12
CA VAL A 37 14.51 -12.35 2.40
C VAL A 37 13.03 -12.69 2.49
N THR A 38 12.56 -13.04 3.67
CA THR A 38 11.14 -13.23 3.92
C THR A 38 10.55 -11.91 4.38
N VAL A 39 9.45 -11.51 3.79
CA VAL A 39 8.71 -10.28 4.11
C VAL A 39 7.27 -10.59 4.44
N ALA A 40 6.69 -9.82 5.35
CA ALA A 40 5.24 -9.82 5.55
C ALA A 40 4.56 -9.32 4.27
N SER A 41 3.50 -9.98 3.86
CA SER A 41 2.72 -9.62 2.67
C SER A 41 1.23 -9.54 2.97
N ASP A 42 0.50 -8.90 2.07
CA ASP A 42 -0.96 -8.89 2.11
C ASP A 42 -1.50 -10.30 1.81
N SER A 43 -2.58 -10.69 2.51
CA SER A 43 -3.22 -12.01 2.29
C SER A 43 -4.20 -12.01 1.11
N GLY A 44 -4.45 -10.86 0.51
CA GLY A 44 -5.38 -10.68 -0.60
C GLY A 44 -6.84 -10.92 -0.22
N MET A 45 -7.69 -10.94 -1.23
CA MET A 45 -9.14 -11.14 -1.07
C MET A 45 -9.53 -12.56 -0.59
N MET A 46 -8.62 -13.51 -0.60
CA MET A 46 -8.87 -14.86 -0.07
C MET A 46 -8.96 -14.89 1.46
N GLY A 47 -8.59 -13.81 2.12
CA GLY A 47 -8.59 -13.69 3.58
C GLY A 47 -7.40 -14.38 4.23
N GLY A 48 -7.34 -14.26 5.56
CA GLY A 48 -6.22 -14.73 6.36
C GLY A 48 -5.58 -13.58 7.14
N SER A 49 -4.92 -13.90 8.24
CA SER A 49 -4.30 -12.90 9.11
C SER A 49 -2.77 -12.82 8.95
N LEU A 50 -2.18 -13.74 8.20
CA LEU A 50 -0.73 -13.86 8.05
C LEU A 50 -0.39 -14.36 6.65
N SER A 51 0.47 -13.64 5.97
CA SER A 51 1.05 -14.02 4.69
C SER A 51 2.51 -13.61 4.63
N HIS A 52 3.33 -14.40 3.95
CA HIS A 52 4.74 -14.08 3.72
C HIS A 52 5.10 -14.34 2.26
N GLU A 53 5.99 -13.50 1.76
CA GLU A 53 6.65 -13.67 0.47
C GLU A 53 8.14 -13.82 0.64
N TYR A 54 8.75 -14.58 -0.25
CA TYR A 54 10.19 -14.77 -0.30
C TYR A 54 10.74 -13.98 -1.48
N MET A 55 11.38 -12.84 -1.19
CA MET A 55 11.82 -11.85 -2.16
C MET A 55 13.33 -11.91 -2.35
N LEU A 56 13.78 -11.99 -3.61
CA LEU A 56 15.19 -11.88 -3.94
C LEU A 56 15.59 -10.39 -4.05
N LEU A 57 16.55 -9.98 -3.25
CA LEU A 57 17.09 -8.63 -3.32
C LEU A 57 17.97 -8.48 -4.57
N THR A 58 17.50 -7.73 -5.54
CA THR A 58 18.19 -7.50 -6.80
C THR A 58 17.87 -6.11 -7.39
N PRO A 59 18.84 -5.43 -8.00
CA PRO A 59 18.58 -4.12 -8.63
C PRO A 59 17.71 -4.17 -9.89
N ILE A 60 17.45 -5.36 -10.42
CA ILE A 60 16.58 -5.57 -11.59
C ILE A 60 15.16 -6.01 -11.22
N GLY A 61 14.83 -6.04 -9.92
CA GLY A 61 13.48 -6.35 -9.44
C GLY A 61 12.50 -5.22 -9.76
N GLU A 62 11.23 -5.56 -9.91
CA GLU A 62 10.15 -4.60 -10.20
C GLU A 62 9.50 -4.08 -8.94
N ASP A 63 9.54 -4.87 -7.84
CA ASP A 63 8.88 -4.53 -6.58
C ASP A 63 9.81 -3.84 -5.60
N SER A 64 9.20 -3.08 -4.69
CA SER A 64 9.88 -2.46 -3.54
C SER A 64 9.42 -3.13 -2.24
N ILE A 65 10.35 -3.28 -1.31
CA ILE A 65 10.06 -3.79 0.03
C ILE A 65 10.62 -2.86 1.11
N ALA A 66 9.94 -2.78 2.22
CA ALA A 66 10.38 -2.04 3.40
C ALA A 66 11.18 -2.97 4.32
N ILE A 67 12.41 -2.58 4.63
CA ILE A 67 13.29 -3.30 5.57
C ILE A 67 13.76 -2.31 6.64
N CYS A 68 13.52 -2.62 7.91
CA CYS A 68 14.04 -1.82 9.00
C CYS A 68 15.54 -2.13 9.21
N SER A 69 16.35 -1.09 9.45
CA SER A 69 17.76 -1.23 9.79
C SER A 69 18.01 -1.64 11.25
N ASP A 70 17.03 -1.40 12.13
CA ASP A 70 17.18 -1.51 13.58
C ASP A 70 16.46 -2.71 14.19
N CYS A 71 15.54 -3.34 13.45
CA CYS A 71 14.81 -4.52 13.89
C CYS A 71 14.51 -5.46 12.71
N ASP A 72 13.83 -6.59 13.00
CA ASP A 72 13.50 -7.61 12.02
C ASP A 72 12.27 -7.28 11.15
N TYR A 73 11.74 -6.06 11.21
CA TYR A 73 10.59 -5.66 10.41
C TYR A 73 10.90 -5.67 8.92
N ARG A 74 10.12 -6.45 8.17
CA ARG A 74 10.21 -6.54 6.71
C ARG A 74 8.81 -6.75 6.15
N ALA A 75 8.43 -5.95 5.17
CA ALA A 75 7.12 -6.03 4.54
C ALA A 75 7.19 -5.61 3.06
N ASN A 76 6.31 -6.18 2.23
CA ASN A 76 6.06 -5.61 0.92
C ASN A 76 5.29 -4.28 1.05
N MET A 77 5.11 -3.54 -0.05
CA MET A 77 4.49 -2.22 0.03
C MET A 77 3.00 -2.26 0.39
N GLU A 78 2.32 -3.37 0.13
CA GLU A 78 0.91 -3.61 0.43
C GLU A 78 0.69 -3.86 1.93
N ALA A 79 1.62 -4.54 2.58
CA ALA A 79 1.56 -4.84 4.02
C ALA A 79 2.32 -3.82 4.89
N ALA A 80 3.23 -3.04 4.31
CA ALA A 80 4.03 -2.08 5.06
C ALA A 80 3.16 -1.01 5.73
N GLU A 81 3.34 -0.82 7.03
CA GLU A 81 2.69 0.26 7.78
C GLU A 81 3.60 1.48 7.85
N SER A 82 3.04 2.66 7.58
CA SER A 82 3.73 3.92 7.74
C SER A 82 3.17 4.71 8.91
N VAL A 83 4.07 5.25 9.73
CA VAL A 83 3.71 6.18 10.80
C VAL A 83 3.87 7.59 10.25
N ILE A 84 2.75 8.30 10.11
CA ILE A 84 2.73 9.65 9.58
C ILE A 84 2.37 10.61 10.70
N GLU A 85 3.30 11.50 11.04
CA GLU A 85 3.01 12.60 11.96
C GLU A 85 2.26 13.70 11.21
N ASN A 86 1.02 13.96 11.64
CA ASN A 86 0.25 15.10 11.17
C ASN A 86 0.45 16.27 12.13
N THR A 87 1.18 17.27 11.68
CA THR A 87 1.26 18.55 12.39
C THR A 87 0.03 19.39 12.07
N LYS A 88 -0.75 19.75 13.10
CA LYS A 88 -1.80 20.75 12.94
C LYS A 88 -1.16 22.13 12.96
N ASP A 89 -1.20 22.83 11.84
CA ASP A 89 -0.88 24.25 11.83
C ASP A 89 -2.05 25.03 12.44
N ALA A 90 -1.72 25.92 13.36
CA ALA A 90 -2.71 26.78 14.04
C ALA A 90 -3.04 28.06 13.27
N ALA A 91 -2.66 28.18 12.01
CA ALA A 91 -2.93 29.37 11.22
C ALA A 91 -4.36 29.30 10.65
N ASP A 92 -5.28 30.02 11.25
CA ASP A 92 -6.63 30.29 10.72
C ASP A 92 -6.55 31.31 9.58
N GLU A 93 -6.03 30.89 8.43
CA GLU A 93 -6.11 31.70 7.23
C GLU A 93 -7.48 31.53 6.56
N PRO A 94 -8.09 32.60 6.05
CA PRO A 94 -9.39 32.50 5.38
C PRO A 94 -9.27 31.69 4.10
N LEU A 95 -10.26 30.84 3.83
CA LEU A 95 -10.35 30.08 2.59
C LEU A 95 -10.35 31.04 1.39
N THR A 96 -9.33 30.92 0.55
CA THR A 96 -9.11 31.81 -0.59
C THR A 96 -9.03 31.00 -1.88
N LYS A 97 -9.72 31.48 -2.94
CA LYS A 97 -9.63 30.92 -4.29
C LYS A 97 -8.39 31.47 -4.99
N VAL A 98 -7.52 30.60 -5.47
CA VAL A 98 -6.32 30.97 -6.22
C VAL A 98 -6.45 30.49 -7.67
N HIS A 99 -6.15 31.39 -8.62
CA HIS A 99 -6.12 31.04 -10.04
C HIS A 99 -4.77 30.36 -10.37
N THR A 100 -4.81 29.13 -10.86
CA THR A 100 -3.64 28.28 -11.14
C THR A 100 -3.61 27.91 -12.64
N PRO A 101 -3.28 28.85 -13.55
CA PRO A 101 -3.33 28.60 -14.98
C PRO A 101 -2.22 27.62 -15.41
N ASN A 102 -2.59 26.61 -16.19
CA ASN A 102 -1.67 25.58 -16.71
C ASN A 102 -0.92 24.77 -15.64
N ILE A 103 -1.45 24.68 -14.43
CA ILE A 103 -0.90 23.87 -13.32
C ILE A 103 -1.78 22.63 -13.18
N HIS A 104 -1.16 21.43 -13.26
CA HIS A 104 -1.86 20.15 -13.32
C HIS A 104 -1.43 19.15 -12.26
N THR A 105 -0.24 19.31 -11.66
CA THR A 105 0.28 18.40 -10.65
C THR A 105 0.32 19.06 -9.27
N ILE A 106 0.39 18.23 -8.24
CA ILE A 106 0.47 18.73 -6.86
C ILE A 106 1.80 19.44 -6.61
N GLU A 107 2.87 18.99 -7.23
CA GLU A 107 4.20 19.57 -7.16
C GLU A 107 4.18 20.98 -7.76
N GLU A 108 3.61 21.13 -8.97
CA GLU A 108 3.47 22.43 -9.64
C GLU A 108 2.63 23.41 -8.82
N ILE A 109 1.56 22.95 -8.17
CA ILE A 109 0.73 23.77 -7.28
C ILE A 109 1.55 24.22 -6.06
N CYS A 110 2.27 23.32 -5.44
CA CYS A 110 3.08 23.61 -4.26
C CYS A 110 4.20 24.59 -4.58
N ASP A 111 4.86 24.43 -5.72
CA ASP A 111 5.89 25.37 -6.19
C ASP A 111 5.30 26.75 -6.46
N PHE A 112 4.15 26.82 -7.11
CA PHE A 112 3.45 28.08 -7.41
C PHE A 112 3.00 28.83 -6.14
N LEU A 113 2.51 28.09 -5.14
CA LEU A 113 2.05 28.65 -3.87
C LEU A 113 3.16 28.80 -2.83
N HIS A 114 4.37 28.36 -3.13
CA HIS A 114 5.51 28.31 -2.19
C HIS A 114 5.16 27.56 -0.90
N SER A 115 4.42 26.45 -1.04
CA SER A 115 3.97 25.60 0.07
C SER A 115 4.63 24.23 0.01
N PRO A 116 5.08 23.64 1.13
CA PRO A 116 5.59 22.28 1.15
C PRO A 116 4.50 21.25 0.78
N LEU A 117 4.90 20.15 0.15
CA LEU A 117 3.99 19.05 -0.24
C LEU A 117 3.20 18.49 0.94
N GLU A 118 3.83 18.40 2.12
CA GLU A 118 3.21 17.88 3.35
C GLU A 118 2.09 18.78 3.89
N LYS A 119 2.00 20.02 3.42
CA LYS A 119 0.92 20.96 3.76
C LYS A 119 -0.18 21.03 2.73
N SER A 120 -0.02 20.32 1.64
CA SER A 120 -1.03 20.22 0.58
C SER A 120 -1.94 19.01 0.75
N CYS A 121 -3.08 19.06 0.09
CA CYS A 121 -4.04 17.95 0.03
C CYS A 121 -4.47 17.75 -1.42
N LYS A 122 -4.42 16.53 -1.89
CA LYS A 122 -4.93 16.15 -3.21
C LYS A 122 -6.15 15.23 -3.07
N ALA A 123 -7.09 15.35 -3.99
CA ALA A 123 -8.21 14.44 -4.13
C ALA A 123 -7.89 13.42 -5.23
N VAL A 124 -7.99 12.14 -4.90
CA VAL A 124 -7.84 11.03 -5.85
C VAL A 124 -9.17 10.30 -5.92
N VAL A 125 -9.63 10.00 -7.13
CA VAL A 125 -10.94 9.38 -7.33
C VAL A 125 -10.79 7.98 -7.88
N TYR A 126 -11.39 7.04 -7.18
CA TYR A 126 -11.53 5.65 -7.58
C TYR A 126 -13.00 5.31 -7.82
N GLN A 127 -13.23 4.20 -8.49
CA GLN A 127 -14.57 3.64 -8.70
C GLN A 127 -14.58 2.19 -8.23
N LYS A 128 -15.63 1.79 -7.55
CA LYS A 128 -15.83 0.43 -7.04
C LYS A 128 -16.23 -0.50 -8.18
N ASN A 129 -15.65 -1.71 -8.21
CA ASN A 129 -15.88 -2.66 -9.29
C ASN A 129 -17.29 -3.28 -9.30
N MET A 130 -17.92 -3.42 -8.12
CA MET A 130 -19.23 -4.07 -8.03
C MET A 130 -20.41 -3.11 -8.10
N THR A 131 -20.26 -1.91 -7.55
CA THR A 131 -21.37 -0.94 -7.43
C THR A 131 -21.28 0.25 -8.36
N ASP A 132 -20.13 0.42 -9.03
CA ASP A 132 -19.79 1.61 -9.83
C ASP A 132 -19.79 2.93 -9.02
N ASP A 133 -19.87 2.87 -7.70
CA ASP A 133 -19.85 4.06 -6.85
C ASP A 133 -18.48 4.73 -6.86
N PHE A 134 -18.45 6.04 -6.91
CA PHE A 134 -17.23 6.82 -6.78
C PHE A 134 -16.75 6.89 -5.33
N VAL A 135 -15.44 6.75 -5.15
CA VAL A 135 -14.75 6.93 -3.88
C VAL A 135 -13.75 8.07 -4.03
N VAL A 136 -13.98 9.17 -3.32
CA VAL A 136 -13.06 10.31 -3.32
C VAL A 136 -12.18 10.23 -2.08
N ILE A 137 -10.87 10.18 -2.29
CA ILE A 137 -9.87 10.08 -1.24
C ILE A 137 -9.10 11.38 -1.16
N PHE A 138 -9.18 12.03 -0.01
CA PHE A 138 -8.36 13.20 0.30
C PHE A 138 -7.10 12.72 1.01
N ILE A 139 -5.95 12.93 0.38
CA ILE A 139 -4.67 12.48 0.89
C ILE A 139 -3.65 13.63 0.86
N ARG A 140 -2.72 13.64 1.81
CA ARG A 140 -1.63 14.61 1.85
C ARG A 140 -0.81 14.56 0.57
N GLY A 141 -0.34 15.69 0.06
CA GLY A 141 0.24 15.82 -1.27
C GLY A 141 1.49 14.98 -1.54
N ASP A 142 2.28 14.73 -0.51
CA ASP A 142 3.50 13.90 -0.57
C ASP A 142 3.24 12.39 -0.50
N LEU A 143 1.97 11.96 -0.35
CA LEU A 143 1.58 10.56 -0.21
C LEU A 143 0.80 10.08 -1.42
N ASP A 144 0.87 8.79 -1.70
CA ASP A 144 0.08 8.13 -2.74
C ASP A 144 -0.85 7.06 -2.15
N VAL A 145 -1.95 6.83 -2.85
CA VAL A 145 -2.91 5.79 -2.50
C VAL A 145 -2.36 4.44 -2.97
N ASN A 146 -2.26 3.47 -2.05
CA ASN A 146 -2.02 2.09 -2.41
C ASN A 146 -3.37 1.39 -2.63
N GLU A 147 -3.61 0.89 -3.85
CA GLU A 147 -4.90 0.31 -4.26
C GLU A 147 -5.25 -0.95 -3.47
N THR A 148 -4.28 -1.79 -3.13
CA THR A 148 -4.51 -2.98 -2.33
C THR A 148 -4.97 -2.63 -0.92
N LYS A 149 -4.33 -1.64 -0.28
CA LYS A 149 -4.75 -1.14 1.03
C LYS A 149 -6.15 -0.53 0.98
N LEU A 150 -6.45 0.20 -0.09
CA LEU A 150 -7.77 0.79 -0.29
C LEU A 150 -8.83 -0.28 -0.49
N THR A 151 -8.57 -1.30 -1.31
CA THR A 151 -9.43 -2.47 -1.50
C THR A 151 -9.71 -3.17 -0.18
N ASN A 152 -8.68 -3.42 0.62
CA ASN A 152 -8.83 -4.06 1.93
C ASN A 152 -9.66 -3.20 2.90
N TYR A 153 -9.47 -1.89 2.88
CA TYR A 153 -10.25 -0.96 3.72
C TYR A 153 -11.72 -0.91 3.33
N LEU A 154 -12.01 -0.91 2.03
CA LEU A 154 -13.38 -0.86 1.50
C LEU A 154 -14.07 -2.22 1.49
N GLY A 155 -13.31 -3.33 1.53
CA GLY A 155 -13.83 -4.69 1.37
C GLY A 155 -14.29 -5.01 -0.06
N GLU A 156 -13.88 -4.21 -1.04
CA GLU A 156 -14.29 -4.30 -2.44
C GLU A 156 -13.17 -3.76 -3.33
N GLU A 157 -12.92 -4.44 -4.44
CA GLU A 157 -11.94 -3.99 -5.44
C GLU A 157 -12.34 -2.66 -6.07
N VAL A 158 -11.33 -1.86 -6.37
CA VAL A 158 -11.47 -0.55 -6.98
C VAL A 158 -10.53 -0.40 -8.18
N HIS A 159 -10.82 0.55 -9.03
CA HIS A 159 -9.94 0.98 -10.12
C HIS A 159 -9.93 2.52 -10.20
N PRO A 160 -8.89 3.13 -10.81
CA PRO A 160 -8.87 4.57 -11.04
C PRO A 160 -10.09 5.03 -11.85
N ALA A 161 -10.82 6.01 -11.34
CA ALA A 161 -12.06 6.46 -11.96
C ALA A 161 -11.82 7.20 -13.27
N VAL A 162 -12.66 6.93 -14.26
CA VAL A 162 -12.74 7.73 -15.48
C VAL A 162 -13.75 8.86 -15.25
N ILE A 163 -13.24 10.08 -15.07
CA ILE A 163 -14.07 11.26 -14.82
C ILE A 163 -14.53 11.86 -16.15
N THR A 164 -15.86 11.92 -16.35
CA THR A 164 -16.49 12.55 -17.50
C THR A 164 -17.34 13.73 -17.03
N SER A 165 -17.78 14.60 -17.95
CA SER A 165 -18.66 15.74 -17.63
C SER A 165 -19.98 15.34 -16.97
N ASP A 166 -20.40 14.10 -17.10
CA ASP A 166 -21.70 13.60 -16.69
C ASP A 166 -21.63 12.70 -15.43
N CYS A 167 -20.46 12.56 -14.82
CA CYS A 167 -20.27 11.67 -13.66
C CYS A 167 -20.87 12.19 -12.34
N GLY A 168 -21.29 13.46 -12.28
CA GLY A 168 -21.95 14.02 -11.11
C GLY A 168 -21.04 14.39 -9.94
N LEU A 169 -19.73 14.48 -10.17
CA LEU A 169 -18.71 14.90 -9.20
C LEU A 169 -18.43 16.41 -9.29
#